data_899349065efb26e472427c11cfae96eb
#
_entry.id   899349065efb26e472427c11cfae96eb
#
_cell.length_a   1.000
_cell.length_b   1.000
_cell.length_c   1.000
_cell.angle_alpha   90.00
_cell.angle_beta   90.00
_cell.angle_gamma   90.00
#
_symmetry.space_group_name_H-M   'P 1'
#
loop_
_entity.id
_entity.type
_entity.pdbx_description
1 polymer ?
#
loop_
_entity_poly.entity_id
_entity_poly.type
_entity_poly.pdbx_seq_one_letter_code
_entity_poly.pdbx_strand_id
1 'polypeptide(L)'
;CTNTRLLRKMLIVLLLCSFIAGTFTACSDKKQSDGKTTFTVGFDAEFPPYGYKDASGEYVGFDLSLAEEVCRRNGWELVKQPIDWDSKDMELSSGSIDCIWNGFTMDGRESDYTWTTPYIDNSQVVIVKSDSSINSLSDLAGKVVVVQSDSSALAAFTGEDAEPENVALAKSFA
;
A
#
# COMPACT_ATOMS: atom_id res chain seq x y z
N CYS A 1 -66.77 8.92 -27.42
CA CYS A 1 -66.20 9.72 -26.32
C CYS A 1 -65.18 8.99 -25.48
N THR A 2 -64.83 7.73 -25.79
CA THR A 2 -63.95 6.91 -24.91
C THR A 2 -62.47 6.91 -25.37
N ASN A 3 -62.16 7.34 -26.57
CA ASN A 3 -60.82 7.25 -27.15
C ASN A 3 -59.87 8.40 -26.80
N THR A 4 -60.42 9.56 -26.51
CA THR A 4 -59.62 10.75 -26.13
C THR A 4 -59.04 10.69 -24.72
N ARG A 5 -59.69 10.02 -23.82
CA ARG A 5 -59.15 9.85 -22.42
C ARG A 5 -58.02 8.81 -22.33
N LEU A 6 -58.06 7.78 -23.19
CA LEU A 6 -57.03 6.75 -23.29
C LEU A 6 -55.76 7.33 -23.97
N LEU A 7 -55.95 8.09 -25.04
CA LEU A 7 -54.86 8.75 -25.76
C LEU A 7 -54.14 9.79 -24.85
N ARG A 8 -54.91 10.54 -24.03
CA ARG A 8 -54.35 11.51 -23.09
C ARG A 8 -53.58 10.88 -21.94
N LYS A 9 -54.01 9.69 -21.48
CA LYS A 9 -53.28 8.90 -20.47
C LYS A 9 -52.02 8.27 -21.07
N MET A 10 -52.04 7.79 -22.29
CA MET A 10 -50.84 7.28 -22.98
C MET A 10 -49.81 8.36 -23.24
N LEU A 11 -50.24 9.59 -23.61
CA LEU A 11 -49.34 10.73 -23.81
C LEU A 11 -48.67 11.18 -22.50
N ILE A 12 -49.40 11.15 -21.37
CA ILE A 12 -48.85 11.51 -20.06
C ILE A 12 -47.86 10.44 -19.56
N VAL A 13 -48.09 9.19 -19.84
CA VAL A 13 -47.16 8.10 -19.48
C VAL A 13 -45.90 8.18 -20.35
N LEU A 14 -46.01 8.48 -21.65
CA LEU A 14 -44.85 8.68 -22.53
C LEU A 14 -44.02 9.93 -22.15
N LEU A 15 -44.65 11.02 -21.69
CA LEU A 15 -43.93 12.21 -21.19
C LEU A 15 -43.27 11.96 -19.83
N LEU A 16 -43.81 11.11 -18.96
CA LEU A 16 -43.18 10.74 -17.70
C LEU A 16 -42.00 9.77 -17.90
N CYS A 17 -42.04 8.89 -18.90
CA CYS A 17 -40.91 7.99 -19.20
C CYS A 17 -39.73 8.72 -19.85
N SER A 18 -39.93 9.83 -20.53
CA SER A 18 -38.84 10.63 -21.13
C SER A 18 -38.09 11.50 -20.12
N PHE A 19 -38.62 11.69 -18.90
CA PHE A 19 -37.94 12.47 -17.85
C PHE A 19 -37.06 11.61 -16.91
N ILE A 20 -37.11 10.27 -17.02
CA ILE A 20 -36.32 9.34 -16.16
C ILE A 20 -35.02 8.89 -16.85
N ALA A 21 -34.83 9.19 -18.16
CA ALA A 21 -33.63 8.80 -18.91
C ALA A 21 -32.47 9.80 -18.83
N GLY A 22 -32.56 10.81 -17.96
CA GLY A 22 -31.66 11.96 -17.98
C GLY A 22 -30.83 12.22 -16.73
N THR A 23 -30.61 11.27 -15.79
CA THR A 23 -29.75 11.54 -14.61
C THR A 23 -29.12 10.28 -14.02
N PHE A 24 -28.42 9.49 -14.82
CA PHE A 24 -27.38 8.60 -14.33
C PHE A 24 -26.08 8.87 -15.10
N THR A 25 -25.67 10.13 -15.12
CA THR A 25 -24.24 10.41 -15.22
C THR A 25 -23.73 10.29 -13.79
N ALA A 26 -23.38 9.10 -13.37
CA ALA A 26 -22.46 8.92 -12.26
C ALA A 26 -21.15 9.55 -12.74
N CYS A 27 -20.95 10.82 -12.41
CA CYS A 27 -19.65 11.44 -12.40
C CYS A 27 -18.84 10.70 -11.35
N SER A 28 -18.13 9.65 -11.79
CA SER A 28 -16.87 9.34 -11.19
C SER A 28 -16.01 10.56 -11.47
N ASP A 29 -15.89 11.46 -10.51
CA ASP A 29 -14.88 12.52 -10.51
C ASP A 29 -13.51 11.86 -10.45
N LYS A 30 -13.09 11.29 -11.58
CA LYS A 30 -11.66 11.23 -11.88
C LYS A 30 -11.27 12.70 -12.04
N LYS A 31 -10.65 13.26 -11.01
CA LYS A 31 -9.91 14.50 -11.09
C LYS A 31 -9.11 14.44 -12.39
N GLN A 32 -9.56 15.18 -13.39
CA GLN A 32 -8.84 15.33 -14.64
C GLN A 32 -7.63 16.18 -14.33
N SER A 33 -6.53 15.48 -13.96
CA SER A 33 -5.21 16.08 -13.93
C SER A 33 -4.85 16.50 -15.36
N ASP A 34 -4.07 17.54 -15.53
CA ASP A 34 -3.62 18.20 -16.77
C ASP A 34 -2.97 17.27 -17.81
N GLY A 35 -3.56 16.12 -18.11
CA GLY A 35 -3.06 15.14 -19.08
C GLY A 35 -1.86 14.35 -18.59
N LYS A 36 -1.39 14.53 -17.35
CA LYS A 36 -0.34 13.71 -16.73
C LYS A 36 -0.91 12.44 -16.16
N THR A 37 -0.22 11.33 -16.38
CA THR A 37 -0.50 10.06 -15.72
C THR A 37 -0.19 10.22 -14.23
N THR A 38 -1.17 9.94 -13.37
CA THR A 38 -0.97 9.87 -11.92
C THR A 38 -0.42 8.50 -11.57
N PHE A 39 0.58 8.45 -10.70
CA PHE A 39 1.17 7.22 -10.17
C PHE A 39 1.12 7.26 -8.64
N THR A 40 0.32 6.38 -8.05
CA THR A 40 0.05 6.32 -6.61
C THR A 40 0.90 5.23 -5.96
N VAL A 41 1.80 5.63 -5.09
CA VAL A 41 2.71 4.75 -4.36
C VAL A 41 2.20 4.54 -2.95
N GLY A 42 1.90 3.28 -2.59
CA GLY A 42 1.58 2.87 -1.22
C GLY A 42 2.85 2.57 -0.42
N PHE A 43 2.93 3.10 0.79
CA PHE A 43 4.08 2.93 1.67
C PHE A 43 3.68 3.02 3.15
N ASP A 44 4.47 2.40 4.02
CA ASP A 44 4.37 2.56 5.48
C ASP A 44 5.09 3.86 5.89
N ALA A 45 4.35 4.80 6.49
CA ALA A 45 4.89 6.09 6.90
C ALA A 45 5.64 6.05 8.25
N GLU A 46 5.70 4.90 8.90
CA GLU A 46 6.43 4.67 10.15
C GLU A 46 7.71 3.84 9.93
N PHE A 47 8.24 3.82 8.71
CA PHE A 47 9.37 2.97 8.31
C PHE A 47 10.61 3.78 7.84
N PRO A 48 11.24 4.60 8.71
CA PRO A 48 12.46 5.29 8.35
C PRO A 48 13.63 4.30 8.19
N PRO A 49 14.56 4.51 7.25
CA PRO A 49 14.71 5.69 6.39
C PRO A 49 13.98 5.58 5.05
N TYR A 50 13.16 4.56 4.81
CA TYR A 50 12.55 4.26 3.51
C TYR A 50 11.35 5.17 3.21
N GLY A 51 10.36 5.21 4.12
CA GLY A 51 9.19 6.07 4.05
C GLY A 51 8.81 6.54 5.44
N TYR A 52 8.69 7.84 5.64
CA TYR A 52 8.31 8.38 6.95
C TYR A 52 7.86 9.84 6.83
N LYS A 53 7.29 10.34 7.91
CA LYS A 53 6.90 11.74 8.02
C LYS A 53 8.00 12.52 8.72
N ASP A 54 8.51 13.56 8.08
CA ASP A 54 9.55 14.42 8.66
C ASP A 54 8.99 15.42 9.68
N ALA A 55 9.86 16.23 10.26
CA ALA A 55 9.48 17.24 11.25
C ALA A 55 8.57 18.35 10.69
N SER A 56 8.54 18.55 9.37
CA SER A 56 7.64 19.50 8.69
C SER A 56 6.26 18.90 8.39
N GLY A 57 6.13 17.60 8.58
CA GLY A 57 4.91 16.85 8.28
C GLY A 57 4.85 16.31 6.85
N GLU A 58 5.92 16.44 6.07
CA GLU A 58 6.02 15.93 4.72
C GLU A 58 6.44 14.45 4.70
N TYR A 59 5.91 13.70 3.72
CA TYR A 59 6.32 12.33 3.49
C TYR A 59 7.61 12.29 2.67
N VAL A 60 8.65 11.75 3.30
CA VAL A 60 10.02 11.68 2.77
C VAL A 60 10.61 10.29 2.99
N GLY A 61 11.78 10.04 2.41
CA GLY A 61 12.53 8.81 2.60
C GLY A 61 13.21 8.36 1.32
N PHE A 62 14.03 7.32 1.47
CA PHE A 62 14.83 6.78 0.36
C PHE A 62 13.93 6.28 -0.78
N ASP A 63 12.93 5.47 -0.47
CA ASP A 63 12.02 4.91 -1.46
C ASP A 63 11.16 5.98 -2.13
N LEU A 64 10.67 6.95 -1.35
CA LEU A 64 9.88 8.05 -1.88
C LEU A 64 10.71 8.96 -2.81
N SER A 65 12.00 9.14 -2.51
CA SER A 65 12.91 9.89 -3.40
C SER A 65 13.15 9.14 -4.72
N LEU A 66 13.24 7.80 -4.69
CA LEU A 66 13.32 7.00 -5.91
C LEU A 66 12.03 7.09 -6.72
N ALA A 67 10.87 7.02 -6.05
CA ALA A 67 9.56 7.16 -6.71
C ALA A 67 9.40 8.54 -7.36
N GLU A 68 9.84 9.62 -6.69
CA GLU A 68 9.88 10.97 -7.25
C GLU A 68 10.71 11.04 -8.54
N GLU A 69 11.91 10.44 -8.53
CA GLU A 69 12.80 10.44 -9.69
C GLU A 69 12.22 9.61 -10.85
N VAL A 70 11.59 8.46 -10.56
CA VAL A 70 10.91 7.66 -11.59
C VAL A 70 9.75 8.45 -12.21
N CYS A 71 8.91 9.08 -11.40
CA CYS A 71 7.80 9.89 -11.89
C CYS A 71 8.29 11.09 -12.71
N ARG A 72 9.34 11.77 -12.26
CA ARG A 72 9.97 12.89 -12.99
C ARG A 72 10.47 12.47 -14.37
N ARG A 73 11.14 11.30 -14.47
CA ARG A 73 11.66 10.78 -15.75
C ARG A 73 10.55 10.40 -16.72
N ASN A 74 9.42 9.92 -16.21
CA ASN A 74 8.29 9.50 -17.04
C ASN A 74 7.25 10.62 -17.29
N GLY A 75 7.43 11.79 -16.68
CA GLY A 75 6.46 12.88 -16.76
C GLY A 75 5.15 12.58 -16.03
N TRP A 76 5.19 11.70 -15.03
CA TRP A 76 4.05 11.34 -14.21
C TRP A 76 3.90 12.26 -12.99
N GLU A 77 2.69 12.29 -12.44
CA GLU A 77 2.38 12.94 -11.16
C GLU A 77 2.43 11.89 -10.04
N LEU A 78 3.35 12.04 -9.09
CA LEU A 78 3.46 11.15 -7.94
C LEU A 78 2.41 11.49 -6.89
N VAL A 79 1.67 10.48 -6.44
CA VAL A 79 0.84 10.53 -5.24
C VAL A 79 1.45 9.61 -4.19
N LYS A 80 1.84 10.16 -3.05
CA LYS A 80 2.37 9.43 -1.90
C LYS A 80 1.20 9.05 -1.00
N GLN A 81 0.85 7.77 -0.96
CA GLN A 81 -0.29 7.26 -0.19
C GLN A 81 0.22 6.46 1.01
N PRO A 82 0.17 6.98 2.24
CA PRO A 82 0.46 6.19 3.41
C PRO A 82 -0.62 5.12 3.60
N ILE A 83 -0.21 3.91 3.91
CA ILE A 83 -1.10 2.77 4.14
C ILE A 83 -0.72 2.07 5.45
N ASP A 84 -1.69 1.40 6.05
CA ASP A 84 -1.42 0.40 7.08
C ASP A 84 -0.80 -0.83 6.42
N TRP A 85 0.30 -1.33 6.97
CA TRP A 85 1.08 -2.37 6.29
C TRP A 85 0.32 -3.68 6.08
N ASP A 86 -0.54 -4.06 7.01
CA ASP A 86 -1.40 -5.25 6.92
C ASP A 86 -2.54 -5.09 5.90
N SER A 87 -2.81 -3.89 5.42
CA SER A 87 -3.80 -3.63 4.36
C SER A 87 -3.23 -3.55 2.94
N LYS A 88 -1.90 -3.68 2.77
CA LYS A 88 -1.20 -3.45 1.49
C LYS A 88 -1.78 -4.22 0.30
N ASP A 89 -2.16 -5.48 0.53
CA ASP A 89 -2.68 -6.36 -0.53
C ASP A 89 -4.07 -5.92 -0.99
N MET A 90 -4.90 -5.50 -0.04
CA MET A 90 -6.21 -4.95 -0.34
C MET A 90 -6.11 -3.63 -1.09
N GLU A 91 -5.22 -2.73 -0.67
CA GLU A 91 -4.99 -1.44 -1.33
C GLU A 91 -4.48 -1.63 -2.77
N LEU A 92 -3.55 -2.59 -2.97
CA LEU A 92 -3.04 -2.91 -4.31
C LEU A 92 -4.12 -3.56 -5.19
N SER A 93 -4.82 -4.58 -4.67
CA SER A 93 -5.82 -5.32 -5.44
C SER A 93 -7.06 -4.50 -5.78
N SER A 94 -7.43 -3.54 -4.95
CA SER A 94 -8.53 -2.60 -5.22
C SER A 94 -8.17 -1.51 -6.24
N GLY A 95 -6.87 -1.30 -6.50
CA GLY A 95 -6.38 -0.21 -7.33
C GLY A 95 -6.39 1.15 -6.63
N SER A 96 -6.45 1.17 -5.29
CA SER A 96 -6.26 2.40 -4.50
C SER A 96 -4.84 2.92 -4.64
N ILE A 97 -3.89 2.02 -4.82
CA ILE A 97 -2.48 2.28 -5.11
C ILE A 97 -2.07 1.55 -6.39
N ASP A 98 -1.11 2.09 -7.12
CA ASP A 98 -0.56 1.48 -8.34
C ASP A 98 0.59 0.53 -8.03
N CYS A 99 1.32 0.77 -6.95
CA CYS A 99 2.36 -0.12 -6.45
C CYS A 99 2.60 0.06 -4.95
N ILE A 100 3.21 -0.96 -4.35
CA ILE A 100 3.81 -0.90 -3.00
C ILE A 100 5.29 -0.58 -3.18
N TRP A 101 5.80 0.46 -2.50
CA TRP A 101 7.22 0.82 -2.55
C TRP A 101 7.71 1.22 -1.17
N ASN A 102 8.33 0.30 -0.44
CA ASN A 102 8.62 0.47 0.99
C ASN A 102 9.71 -0.48 1.54
N GLY A 103 10.85 -0.63 0.89
CA GLY A 103 11.84 -1.60 1.36
C GLY A 103 11.24 -3.01 1.52
N PHE A 104 10.33 -3.36 0.62
CA PHE A 104 9.49 -4.54 0.73
C PHE A 104 10.30 -5.80 0.40
N THR A 105 10.41 -6.72 1.37
CA THR A 105 11.16 -7.97 1.21
C THR A 105 10.48 -8.88 0.21
N MET A 106 11.22 -9.31 -0.82
CA MET A 106 10.73 -10.20 -1.87
C MET A 106 10.77 -11.67 -1.43
N ASP A 107 11.78 -12.05 -0.65
CA ASP A 107 12.02 -13.43 -0.24
C ASP A 107 10.78 -14.03 0.46
N GLY A 108 10.36 -15.22 -0.01
CA GLY A 108 9.16 -15.91 0.43
C GLY A 108 7.83 -15.36 -0.12
N ARG A 109 7.90 -14.40 -1.05
CA ARG A 109 6.72 -13.74 -1.67
C ARG A 109 6.84 -13.60 -3.18
N GLU A 110 7.77 -14.33 -3.78
CA GLU A 110 8.12 -14.19 -5.21
C GLU A 110 6.92 -14.44 -6.12
N SER A 111 6.01 -15.33 -5.71
CA SER A 111 4.81 -15.67 -6.48
C SER A 111 3.63 -14.74 -6.26
N ASP A 112 3.64 -13.91 -5.21
CA ASP A 112 2.47 -13.16 -4.77
C ASP A 112 2.32 -11.83 -5.50
N TYR A 113 3.42 -11.32 -6.05
CA TYR A 113 3.47 -10.01 -6.70
C TYR A 113 4.24 -10.03 -8.01
N THR A 114 4.05 -9.00 -8.81
CA THR A 114 4.96 -8.68 -9.91
C THR A 114 6.05 -7.75 -9.38
N TRP A 115 7.26 -8.27 -9.29
CA TRP A 115 8.40 -7.56 -8.70
C TRP A 115 9.23 -6.82 -9.73
N THR A 116 9.84 -5.72 -9.29
CA THR A 116 10.97 -5.11 -10.00
C THR A 116 12.25 -5.90 -9.73
N THR A 117 13.36 -5.56 -10.39
CA THR A 117 14.68 -6.01 -9.94
C THR A 117 14.93 -5.46 -8.54
N PRO A 118 15.42 -6.29 -7.59
CA PRO A 118 15.82 -5.81 -6.27
C PRO A 118 16.84 -4.68 -6.38
N TYR A 119 16.66 -3.63 -5.59
CA TYR A 119 17.52 -2.45 -5.63
C TYR A 119 18.32 -2.23 -4.34
N ILE A 120 18.06 -3.04 -3.30
CA ILE A 120 18.76 -3.02 -2.03
C ILE A 120 18.72 -4.42 -1.38
N ASP A 121 19.81 -4.81 -0.74
CA ASP A 121 19.85 -6.01 0.10
C ASP A 121 19.19 -5.70 1.45
N ASN A 122 18.49 -6.69 1.99
CA ASN A 122 17.78 -6.60 3.26
C ASN A 122 18.07 -7.83 4.12
N SER A 123 18.15 -7.63 5.43
CA SER A 123 18.29 -8.71 6.41
C SER A 123 17.36 -8.45 7.59
N GLN A 124 16.66 -9.48 8.03
CA GLN A 124 15.89 -9.42 9.25
C GLN A 124 16.82 -9.48 10.46
N VAL A 125 16.60 -8.59 11.44
CA VAL A 125 17.43 -8.55 12.65
C VAL A 125 16.56 -8.43 13.89
N VAL A 126 16.99 -9.05 14.98
CA VAL A 126 16.43 -8.80 16.32
C VAL A 126 17.31 -7.78 17.02
N ILE A 127 16.73 -6.66 17.38
CA ILE A 127 17.43 -5.58 18.09
C ILE A 127 17.22 -5.76 19.59
N VAL A 128 18.30 -5.77 20.36
CA VAL A 128 18.29 -5.81 21.82
C VAL A 128 19.11 -4.66 22.39
N LYS A 129 18.91 -4.32 23.66
CA LYS A 129 19.74 -3.30 24.33
C LYS A 129 21.21 -3.71 24.34
N SER A 130 22.11 -2.74 24.29
CA SER A 130 23.56 -2.96 24.28
C SER A 130 24.07 -3.74 25.51
N ASP A 131 23.43 -3.56 26.66
CA ASP A 131 23.70 -4.23 27.93
C ASP A 131 22.89 -5.51 28.15
N SER A 132 22.13 -5.96 27.15
CA SER A 132 21.32 -7.18 27.22
C SER A 132 22.19 -8.43 27.36
N SER A 133 21.71 -9.39 28.15
CA SER A 133 22.30 -10.72 28.26
C SER A 133 21.99 -11.62 27.05
N ILE A 134 21.11 -11.18 26.13
CA ILE A 134 20.81 -11.89 24.88
C ILE A 134 21.99 -11.69 23.94
N ASN A 135 22.63 -12.80 23.52
CA ASN A 135 23.79 -12.77 22.64
C ASN A 135 23.59 -13.65 21.38
N SER A 136 22.53 -14.45 21.36
CA SER A 136 22.18 -15.34 20.26
C SER A 136 20.66 -15.44 20.14
N LEU A 137 20.16 -15.97 19.02
CA LEU A 137 18.72 -16.20 18.83
C LEU A 137 18.18 -17.26 19.81
N SER A 138 19.00 -18.22 20.23
CA SER A 138 18.61 -19.22 21.24
C SER A 138 18.28 -18.61 22.60
N ASP A 139 18.85 -17.45 22.94
CA ASP A 139 18.55 -16.74 24.17
C ASP A 139 17.16 -16.06 24.16
N LEU A 140 16.49 -16.07 23.02
CA LEU A 140 15.11 -15.57 22.86
C LEU A 140 14.07 -16.54 23.39
N ALA A 141 14.44 -17.79 23.70
CA ALA A 141 13.51 -18.77 24.24
C ALA A 141 12.81 -18.24 25.49
N GLY A 142 11.48 -18.21 25.47
CA GLY A 142 10.66 -17.68 26.57
C GLY A 142 10.67 -16.14 26.71
N LYS A 143 11.22 -15.41 25.75
CA LYS A 143 11.19 -13.94 25.71
C LYS A 143 10.01 -13.44 24.88
N VAL A 144 9.62 -12.21 25.14
CA VAL A 144 8.64 -11.51 24.31
C VAL A 144 9.40 -10.77 23.21
N VAL A 145 9.10 -11.10 21.97
CA VAL A 145 9.63 -10.42 20.78
C VAL A 145 8.49 -9.62 20.15
N VAL A 146 8.73 -8.36 19.88
CA VAL A 146 7.76 -7.49 19.21
C VAL A 146 8.14 -7.37 17.75
N VAL A 147 7.19 -7.60 16.86
CA VAL A 147 7.34 -7.52 15.41
C VAL A 147 6.13 -6.80 14.81
N GLN A 148 6.30 -6.22 13.63
CA GLN A 148 5.20 -5.66 12.86
C GLN A 148 4.32 -6.81 12.33
N SER A 149 2.98 -6.63 12.37
CA SER A 149 2.08 -7.60 11.75
C SER A 149 2.32 -7.68 10.24
N ASP A 150 2.11 -8.87 9.69
CA ASP A 150 2.26 -9.17 8.26
C ASP A 150 3.62 -8.79 7.66
N SER A 151 4.66 -8.82 8.51
CA SER A 151 6.05 -8.55 8.11
C SER A 151 6.84 -9.82 7.83
N SER A 152 7.94 -9.70 7.08
CA SER A 152 8.89 -10.79 6.87
C SER A 152 9.54 -11.27 8.17
N ALA A 153 9.70 -10.37 9.15
CA ALA A 153 10.21 -10.75 10.47
C ALA A 153 9.22 -11.67 11.21
N LEU A 154 7.92 -11.41 11.12
CA LEU A 154 6.90 -12.30 11.70
C LEU A 154 6.92 -13.66 11.01
N ALA A 155 6.97 -13.70 9.68
CA ALA A 155 7.04 -14.94 8.91
C ALA A 155 8.25 -15.79 9.29
N ALA A 156 9.42 -15.17 9.49
CA ALA A 156 10.65 -15.86 9.90
C ALA A 156 10.55 -16.57 11.26
N PHE A 157 9.62 -16.16 12.14
CA PHE A 157 9.44 -16.76 13.45
C PHE A 157 8.21 -17.68 13.57
N THR A 158 7.22 -17.55 12.69
CA THR A 158 5.89 -18.16 12.90
C THR A 158 5.33 -18.91 11.71
N GLY A 159 5.90 -18.80 10.52
CA GLY A 159 5.45 -19.50 9.31
C GLY A 159 5.68 -21.00 9.36
N GLU A 160 4.99 -21.79 8.51
CA GLU A 160 5.26 -23.21 8.31
C GLU A 160 6.70 -23.43 7.81
N ASP A 161 7.22 -22.48 7.03
CA ASP A 161 8.58 -22.42 6.50
C ASP A 161 9.44 -21.43 7.30
N ALA A 162 9.21 -21.32 8.62
CA ALA A 162 9.97 -20.39 9.46
C ALA A 162 11.47 -20.70 9.40
N GLU A 163 12.25 -19.71 9.02
CA GLU A 163 13.70 -19.77 8.88
C GLU A 163 14.38 -18.81 9.87
N PRO A 164 14.28 -19.06 11.19
CA PRO A 164 14.84 -18.17 12.21
C PRO A 164 16.37 -18.06 12.10
N GLU A 165 17.04 -19.01 11.46
CA GLU A 165 18.47 -18.96 11.16
C GLU A 165 18.85 -17.80 10.22
N ASN A 166 17.91 -17.29 9.42
CA ASN A 166 18.10 -16.15 8.55
C ASN A 166 17.93 -14.81 9.28
N VAL A 167 17.58 -14.84 10.57
CA VAL A 167 17.44 -13.64 11.40
C VAL A 167 18.72 -13.41 12.21
N ALA A 168 19.33 -12.25 12.04
CA ALA A 168 20.51 -11.88 12.80
C ALA A 168 20.15 -11.15 14.10
N LEU A 169 20.99 -11.31 15.12
CA LEU A 169 20.91 -10.52 16.35
C LEU A 169 21.76 -9.27 16.22
N ALA A 170 21.16 -8.10 16.46
CA ALA A 170 21.84 -6.82 16.53
C ALA A 170 21.68 -6.19 17.92
N LYS A 171 22.75 -5.59 18.45
CA LYS A 171 22.66 -4.79 19.68
C LYS A 171 22.54 -3.31 19.31
N SER A 172 21.54 -2.64 19.86
CA SER A 172 21.42 -1.21 19.68
C SER A 172 22.54 -0.49 20.42
N PHE A 173 23.10 0.50 19.79
CA PHE A 173 23.98 1.45 20.49
C PHE A 173 23.09 2.39 21.29
N ALA A 174 23.40 2.55 22.58
CA ALA A 174 22.71 3.47 23.46
C ALA A 174 23.08 4.92 23.14
#